data_363890066cff80fffc397214a1fbe388
#
_entry.id   363890066cff80fffc397214a1fbe388
#
_cell.length_a   1.000
_cell.length_b   1.000
_cell.length_c   1.000
_cell.angle_alpha   90.00
_cell.angle_beta   90.00
_cell.angle_gamma   90.00
#
_symmetry.space_group_name_H-M   'P 1'
#
loop_
_entity.id
_entity.type
_entity.pdbx_description
1 polymer ?
#
loop_
_entity_poly.entity_id
_entity_poly.type
_entity_poly.pdbx_seq_one_letter_code
_entity_poly.pdbx_strand_id
1 'polypeptide(L)'
;YLCGGDTTFSNKLSFTIISMGYSNKIIYRNKAKSNDDIYVTGNLGDSYLGLKALSNKAKIRNKDKLFFVDKYYKPELPLNVTKYLLKFANSSIDVSDGLIDDLAKMINRQSLSFHLFENKIPVSNKLSNLIKKQRLNKINLISNGDDYQVLFTADIKKARIIKKASKTTGIKITKIGKIVSGKDRSLIFDEKGKQIRAKSKGYIHRF
;
A
#
# COMPACT_ATOMS: atom_id res chain seq x y z
N TYR A 1 -10.54 -8.56 22.96
CA TYR A 1 -11.30 -8.11 24.14
C TYR A 1 -11.00 -6.65 24.40
N LEU A 2 -12.00 -5.85 24.77
CA LEU A 2 -11.82 -4.51 25.32
C LEU A 2 -11.26 -4.64 26.75
N CYS A 3 -10.02 -4.16 26.97
CA CYS A 3 -9.34 -4.33 28.25
C CYS A 3 -9.53 -3.12 29.19
N GLY A 4 -9.95 -1.99 28.67
CA GLY A 4 -10.16 -0.77 29.44
C GLY A 4 -10.18 0.46 28.54
N GLY A 5 -10.35 1.60 29.16
CA GLY A 5 -10.36 2.92 28.54
C GLY A 5 -10.58 3.98 29.61
N ASP A 6 -10.32 5.21 29.24
CA ASP A 6 -10.57 6.38 30.08
C ASP A 6 -11.13 7.51 29.23
N THR A 7 -11.88 8.40 29.88
CA THR A 7 -12.45 9.60 29.26
C THR A 7 -12.03 10.83 30.06
N THR A 8 -11.34 11.74 29.41
CA THR A 8 -10.89 12.98 30.02
C THR A 8 -11.58 14.18 29.37
N PHE A 9 -11.76 15.23 30.15
CA PHE A 9 -12.27 16.50 29.61
C PHE A 9 -11.24 17.16 28.71
N SER A 10 -11.68 17.60 27.52
CA SER A 10 -10.85 18.34 26.56
C SER A 10 -11.71 19.25 25.69
N ASN A 11 -11.12 20.35 25.22
CA ASN A 11 -11.74 21.26 24.26
C ASN A 11 -11.78 20.69 22.83
N LYS A 12 -11.13 19.56 22.58
CA LYS A 12 -11.12 18.88 21.28
C LYS A 12 -11.44 17.40 21.47
N LEU A 13 -12.26 16.85 20.58
CA LEU A 13 -12.51 15.41 20.53
C LEU A 13 -11.26 14.69 20.04
N SER A 14 -10.79 13.73 20.82
CA SER A 14 -9.64 12.88 20.49
C SER A 14 -9.94 11.44 20.88
N PHE A 15 -9.54 10.49 20.02
CA PHE A 15 -9.61 9.07 20.32
C PHE A 15 -8.22 8.47 20.20
N THR A 16 -7.80 7.71 21.20
CA THR A 16 -6.58 6.92 21.17
C THR A 16 -6.95 5.45 21.34
N ILE A 17 -6.53 4.61 20.40
CA ILE A 17 -6.77 3.17 20.45
C ILE A 17 -5.41 2.47 20.56
N ILE A 18 -5.26 1.66 21.60
CA ILE A 18 -4.07 0.83 21.83
C ILE A 18 -4.47 -0.63 21.60
N SER A 19 -3.84 -1.30 20.66
CA SER A 19 -4.05 -2.72 20.37
C SER A 19 -2.83 -3.53 20.81
N MET A 20 -3.05 -4.59 21.56
CA MET A 20 -2.02 -5.52 22.01
C MET A 20 -2.33 -6.92 21.52
N GLY A 21 -1.30 -7.69 21.19
CA GLY A 21 -1.44 -9.08 20.75
C GLY A 21 -0.16 -9.87 20.99
N TYR A 22 -0.29 -11.19 20.95
CA TYR A 22 0.82 -12.13 21.09
C TYR A 22 1.04 -12.90 19.80
N SER A 23 2.29 -13.13 19.45
CA SER A 23 2.65 -13.97 18.30
C SER A 23 3.97 -14.68 18.55
N ASN A 24 4.03 -15.96 18.21
CA ASN A 24 5.26 -16.75 18.28
C ASN A 24 6.23 -16.39 17.13
N LYS A 25 5.76 -15.70 16.08
CA LYS A 25 6.56 -15.31 14.92
C LYS A 25 6.09 -13.96 14.37
N ILE A 26 7.03 -13.04 14.18
CA ILE A 26 6.77 -11.68 13.73
C ILE A 26 7.47 -11.45 12.39
N ILE A 27 6.81 -10.74 11.48
CA ILE A 27 7.40 -10.21 10.24
C ILE A 27 7.76 -8.76 10.50
N TYR A 28 9.06 -8.44 10.43
CA TYR A 28 9.55 -7.08 10.66
C TYR A 28 9.53 -6.27 9.36
N ARG A 29 9.42 -4.94 9.47
CA ARG A 29 9.51 -4.03 8.33
C ARG A 29 10.88 -4.06 7.66
N ASN A 30 11.95 -4.11 8.43
CA ASN A 30 13.32 -3.92 7.98
C ASN A 30 14.09 -5.24 7.80
N LYS A 31 13.48 -6.22 7.16
CA LYS A 31 14.09 -7.54 6.87
C LYS A 31 14.00 -7.92 5.39
N ALA A 32 13.79 -6.94 4.50
CA ALA A 32 13.88 -7.14 3.06
C ALA A 32 15.30 -7.62 2.67
N LYS A 33 15.38 -8.41 1.62
CA LYS A 33 16.65 -8.91 1.08
C LYS A 33 16.84 -8.44 -0.35
N SER A 34 18.09 -8.25 -0.73
CA SER A 34 18.42 -8.01 -2.15
C SER A 34 17.86 -9.14 -3.01
N ASN A 35 17.33 -8.79 -4.16
CA ASN A 35 16.64 -9.66 -5.11
C ASN A 35 15.27 -10.18 -4.67
N ASP A 36 14.74 -9.81 -3.49
CA ASP A 36 13.34 -10.06 -3.18
C ASP A 36 12.43 -9.43 -4.23
N ASP A 37 11.36 -10.12 -4.55
CA ASP A 37 10.23 -9.55 -5.28
C ASP A 37 9.36 -8.72 -4.32
N ILE A 38 8.80 -7.61 -4.81
CA ILE A 38 7.88 -6.74 -4.07
C ILE A 38 6.46 -7.08 -4.48
N TYR A 39 5.60 -7.30 -3.49
CA TYR A 39 4.20 -7.64 -3.67
C TYR A 39 3.30 -6.68 -2.90
N VAL A 40 2.09 -6.45 -3.43
CA VAL A 40 1.02 -5.74 -2.74
C VAL A 40 -0.30 -6.49 -2.88
N THR A 41 -1.13 -6.43 -1.84
CA THR A 41 -2.50 -6.96 -1.87
C THR A 41 -3.46 -5.95 -2.50
N GLY A 42 -4.63 -6.39 -2.94
CA GLY A 42 -5.74 -5.56 -3.39
C GLY A 42 -5.43 -4.58 -4.52
N ASN A 43 -5.99 -3.39 -4.42
CA ASN A 43 -5.79 -2.27 -5.34
C ASN A 43 -5.39 -1.02 -4.56
N LEU A 44 -4.69 -0.08 -5.22
CA LEU A 44 -4.21 1.15 -4.62
C LEU A 44 -4.81 2.39 -5.30
N GLY A 45 -4.89 3.49 -4.53
CA GLY A 45 -5.25 4.82 -5.00
C GLY A 45 -6.74 5.13 -4.99
N ASP A 46 -7.61 4.17 -4.70
CA ASP A 46 -9.06 4.40 -4.62
C ASP A 46 -9.41 5.29 -3.44
N SER A 47 -8.81 5.07 -2.28
CA SER A 47 -9.04 5.82 -1.04
C SER A 47 -8.62 7.28 -1.17
N TYR A 48 -7.44 7.53 -1.71
CA TYR A 48 -7.00 8.90 -1.98
C TYR A 48 -7.91 9.66 -2.94
N LEU A 49 -8.41 8.99 -3.98
CA LEU A 49 -9.38 9.60 -4.88
C LEU A 49 -10.71 9.90 -4.16
N GLY A 50 -11.11 9.07 -3.22
CA GLY A 50 -12.24 9.30 -2.31
C GLY A 50 -12.07 10.56 -1.47
N LEU A 51 -10.91 10.73 -0.83
CA LEU A 51 -10.56 11.95 -0.08
C LEU A 51 -10.59 13.21 -0.97
N LYS A 52 -10.06 13.11 -2.19
CA LYS A 52 -10.12 14.21 -3.18
C LYS A 52 -11.55 14.54 -3.59
N ALA A 53 -12.43 13.53 -3.70
CA ALA A 53 -13.83 13.72 -4.02
C ALA A 53 -14.61 14.40 -2.88
N LEU A 54 -14.32 14.05 -1.63
CA LEU A 54 -14.88 14.68 -0.43
C LEU A 54 -14.48 16.16 -0.32
N SER A 55 -13.22 16.46 -0.59
CA SER A 55 -12.69 17.83 -0.55
C SER A 55 -12.95 18.63 -1.84
N ASN A 56 -13.81 18.15 -2.74
CA ASN A 56 -14.14 18.76 -4.03
C ASN A 56 -12.91 19.06 -4.94
N LYS A 57 -11.81 18.32 -4.72
CA LYS A 57 -10.56 18.47 -5.48
C LYS A 57 -10.41 17.44 -6.61
N ALA A 58 -11.46 16.67 -6.90
CA ALA A 58 -11.48 15.72 -8.01
C ALA A 58 -12.78 15.83 -8.79
N LYS A 59 -12.70 15.93 -10.13
CA LYS A 59 -13.86 15.89 -11.02
C LYS A 59 -14.30 14.45 -11.27
N ILE A 60 -15.22 13.95 -10.45
CA ILE A 60 -15.74 12.58 -10.53
C ILE A 60 -17.25 12.66 -10.72
N ARG A 61 -17.81 11.81 -11.61
CA ARG A 61 -19.26 11.71 -11.77
C ARG A 61 -19.91 11.16 -10.50
N ASN A 62 -21.09 11.65 -10.15
CA ASN A 62 -21.79 11.27 -8.91
C ASN A 62 -21.90 9.75 -8.73
N LYS A 63 -22.17 8.99 -9.79
CA LYS A 63 -22.25 7.52 -9.73
C LYS A 63 -20.95 6.81 -9.34
N ASP A 64 -19.81 7.43 -9.60
CA ASP A 64 -18.49 6.88 -9.26
C ASP A 64 -17.96 7.46 -7.94
N LYS A 65 -18.44 8.65 -7.54
CA LYS A 65 -18.03 9.35 -6.32
C LYS A 65 -18.27 8.50 -5.07
N LEU A 66 -19.46 7.91 -4.94
CA LEU A 66 -19.81 7.06 -3.79
C LEU A 66 -18.86 5.88 -3.63
N PHE A 67 -18.45 5.23 -4.72
CA PHE A 67 -17.50 4.13 -4.66
C PHE A 67 -16.16 4.54 -4.04
N PHE A 68 -15.57 5.65 -4.50
CA PHE A 68 -14.27 6.09 -3.99
C PHE A 68 -14.37 6.63 -2.56
N VAL A 69 -15.45 7.32 -2.22
CA VAL A 69 -15.72 7.82 -0.86
C VAL A 69 -15.88 6.65 0.12
N ASP A 70 -16.57 5.57 -0.29
CA ASP A 70 -16.71 4.37 0.52
C ASP A 70 -15.35 3.69 0.75
N LYS A 71 -14.47 3.63 -0.27
CA LYS A 71 -13.10 3.10 -0.12
C LYS A 71 -12.25 3.91 0.85
N TYR A 72 -12.46 5.22 0.93
CA TYR A 72 -11.78 6.08 1.91
C TYR A 72 -12.27 5.84 3.33
N TYR A 73 -13.59 5.76 3.55
CA TYR A 73 -14.14 5.55 4.89
C TYR A 73 -14.08 4.10 5.37
N LYS A 74 -14.14 3.15 4.44
CA LYS A 74 -14.17 1.71 4.72
C LYS A 74 -13.19 0.98 3.80
N PRO A 75 -11.88 1.12 4.01
CA PRO A 75 -10.88 0.41 3.21
C PRO A 75 -11.02 -1.11 3.40
N GLU A 76 -10.83 -1.85 2.33
CA GLU A 76 -10.85 -3.32 2.36
C GLU A 76 -9.55 -3.85 3.00
N LEU A 77 -9.65 -4.33 4.23
CA LEU A 77 -8.51 -4.88 4.94
C LEU A 77 -8.24 -6.34 4.52
N PRO A 78 -7.02 -6.69 4.09
CA PRO A 78 -6.70 -8.04 3.61
C PRO A 78 -6.43 -9.03 4.76
N LEU A 79 -7.33 -9.12 5.75
CA LEU A 79 -7.14 -9.90 6.98
C LEU A 79 -6.88 -11.39 6.72
N ASN A 80 -7.55 -11.98 5.72
CA ASN A 80 -7.43 -13.41 5.43
C ASN A 80 -6.04 -13.81 4.92
N VAL A 81 -5.23 -12.88 4.42
CA VAL A 81 -3.88 -13.18 3.91
C VAL A 81 -2.84 -13.17 5.02
N THR A 82 -3.10 -12.53 6.15
CA THR A 82 -2.10 -12.31 7.23
C THR A 82 -1.50 -13.61 7.74
N LYS A 83 -2.32 -14.64 7.96
CA LYS A 83 -1.86 -15.97 8.38
C LYS A 83 -0.92 -16.68 7.39
N TYR A 84 -0.96 -16.27 6.12
CA TYR A 84 -0.09 -16.83 5.08
C TYR A 84 1.22 -16.08 4.93
N LEU A 85 1.27 -14.80 5.31
CA LEU A 85 2.48 -13.97 5.19
C LEU A 85 3.68 -14.61 5.88
N LEU A 86 3.49 -15.21 7.04
CA LEU A 86 4.54 -15.93 7.79
C LEU A 86 5.23 -17.05 7.01
N LYS A 87 4.61 -17.57 5.93
CA LYS A 87 5.14 -18.65 5.10
C LYS A 87 6.10 -18.16 4.02
N PHE A 88 6.01 -16.87 3.64
CA PHE A 88 6.74 -16.36 2.49
C PHE A 88 7.30 -14.95 2.63
N ALA A 89 6.73 -14.08 3.46
CA ALA A 89 7.19 -12.70 3.54
C ALA A 89 8.50 -12.59 4.35
N ASN A 90 9.48 -11.88 3.80
CA ASN A 90 10.71 -11.50 4.49
C ASN A 90 10.50 -10.21 5.29
N SER A 91 9.80 -9.24 4.73
CA SER A 91 9.39 -8.00 5.40
C SER A 91 7.98 -7.59 4.98
N SER A 92 7.29 -6.82 5.81
CA SER A 92 5.94 -6.36 5.53
C SER A 92 5.64 -5.04 6.24
N ILE A 93 4.78 -4.23 5.59
CA ILE A 93 4.22 -2.98 6.09
C ILE A 93 2.84 -2.80 5.46
N ASP A 94 1.97 -2.02 6.06
CA ASP A 94 0.73 -1.54 5.43
C ASP A 94 1.00 -0.35 4.48
N VAL A 95 0.08 -0.08 3.55
CA VAL A 95 0.11 1.11 2.69
C VAL A 95 -0.83 2.14 3.27
N SER A 96 -0.33 2.93 4.23
CA SER A 96 -1.06 3.99 4.94
C SER A 96 -0.65 5.39 4.50
N ASP A 97 0.63 5.65 4.26
CA ASP A 97 1.13 6.95 3.82
C ASP A 97 1.33 7.02 2.30
N GLY A 98 1.34 5.88 1.65
CA GLY A 98 1.46 5.72 0.20
C GLY A 98 2.57 4.77 -0.21
N LEU A 99 2.37 4.10 -1.33
CA LEU A 99 3.21 2.98 -1.77
C LEU A 99 4.72 3.29 -1.74
N ILE A 100 5.12 4.47 -2.22
CA ILE A 100 6.55 4.81 -2.37
C ILE A 100 7.19 5.09 -1.01
N ASP A 101 6.50 5.82 -0.14
CA ASP A 101 7.00 6.19 1.18
C ASP A 101 7.04 4.97 2.10
N ASP A 102 5.99 4.16 2.13
CA ASP A 102 5.93 2.96 2.95
C ASP A 102 6.95 1.92 2.50
N LEU A 103 7.19 1.80 1.18
CA LEU A 103 8.27 0.95 0.68
C LEU A 103 9.65 1.48 1.10
N ALA A 104 9.86 2.78 1.07
CA ALA A 104 11.10 3.40 1.55
C ALA A 104 11.31 3.15 3.06
N LYS A 105 10.24 3.26 3.87
CA LYS A 105 10.27 2.91 5.29
C LYS A 105 10.59 1.43 5.52
N MET A 106 10.04 0.54 4.68
CA MET A 106 10.25 -0.90 4.78
C MET A 106 11.72 -1.30 4.55
N ILE A 107 12.47 -0.56 3.73
CA ILE A 107 13.90 -0.82 3.47
C ILE A 107 14.83 0.15 4.21
N ASN A 108 14.28 1.01 5.08
CA ASN A 108 15.07 2.00 5.82
C ASN A 108 16.17 1.32 6.66
N ARG A 109 17.34 1.98 6.73
CA ARG A 109 18.55 1.50 7.42
C ARG A 109 19.12 0.19 6.86
N GLN A 110 18.66 -0.25 5.71
CA GLN A 110 19.28 -1.32 4.92
C GLN A 110 19.94 -0.70 3.70
N SER A 111 21.10 -1.17 3.28
CA SER A 111 21.73 -0.69 2.04
C SER A 111 21.01 -1.26 0.80
N LEU A 112 19.71 -0.97 0.72
CA LEU A 112 18.80 -1.45 -0.31
C LEU A 112 18.07 -0.30 -1.00
N SER A 113 17.60 -0.55 -2.20
CA SER A 113 16.71 0.28 -3.00
C SER A 113 15.65 -0.60 -3.67
N PHE A 114 14.75 0.00 -4.43
CA PHE A 114 13.70 -0.73 -5.13
C PHE A 114 13.55 -0.29 -6.58
N HIS A 115 13.12 -1.22 -7.42
CA HIS A 115 12.61 -0.94 -8.75
C HIS A 115 11.14 -1.30 -8.82
N LEU A 116 10.28 -0.31 -9.09
CA LEU A 116 8.84 -0.48 -9.29
C LEU A 116 8.47 -0.39 -10.77
N PHE A 117 7.47 -1.16 -11.18
CA PHE A 117 6.91 -1.13 -12.53
C PHE A 117 5.48 -0.61 -12.47
N GLU A 118 5.24 0.61 -12.95
CA GLU A 118 3.95 1.30 -12.85
C GLU A 118 2.80 0.47 -13.43
N ASN A 119 3.01 -0.14 -14.59
CA ASN A 119 2.01 -0.96 -15.26
C ASN A 119 1.58 -2.19 -14.45
N LYS A 120 2.43 -2.68 -13.54
CA LYS A 120 2.14 -3.83 -12.67
C LYS A 120 1.42 -3.45 -11.38
N ILE A 121 1.42 -2.17 -10.98
CA ILE A 121 0.76 -1.74 -9.75
C ILE A 121 -0.75 -1.82 -9.94
N PRO A 122 -1.47 -2.59 -9.10
CA PRO A 122 -2.90 -2.80 -9.26
C PRO A 122 -3.70 -1.58 -8.86
N VAL A 123 -4.69 -1.25 -9.66
CA VAL A 123 -5.72 -0.25 -9.38
C VAL A 123 -7.09 -0.86 -9.70
N SER A 124 -8.18 -0.33 -9.15
CA SER A 124 -9.52 -0.79 -9.48
C SER A 124 -9.88 -0.49 -10.94
N ASN A 125 -10.84 -1.23 -11.48
CA ASN A 125 -11.34 -0.96 -12.84
C ASN A 125 -11.92 0.46 -12.98
N LYS A 126 -12.58 0.96 -11.93
CA LYS A 126 -13.12 2.33 -11.92
C LYS A 126 -12.00 3.36 -11.97
N LEU A 127 -10.95 3.18 -11.16
CA LEU A 127 -9.79 4.07 -11.16
C LEU A 127 -9.03 3.99 -12.49
N SER A 128 -8.81 2.78 -13.02
CA SER A 128 -8.17 2.58 -14.33
C SER A 128 -8.90 3.34 -15.45
N ASN A 129 -10.23 3.26 -15.48
CA ASN A 129 -11.05 3.97 -16.46
C ASN A 129 -10.94 5.50 -16.30
N LEU A 130 -10.91 6.02 -15.07
CA LEU A 130 -10.71 7.45 -14.82
C LEU A 130 -9.32 7.93 -15.21
N ILE A 131 -8.28 7.16 -14.89
CA ILE A 131 -6.90 7.46 -15.29
C ILE A 131 -6.82 7.63 -16.81
N LYS A 132 -7.35 6.68 -17.57
CA LYS A 132 -7.37 6.75 -19.04
C LYS A 132 -8.19 7.94 -19.57
N LYS A 133 -9.40 8.10 -19.06
CA LYS A 133 -10.35 9.12 -19.53
C LYS A 133 -9.90 10.55 -19.24
N GLN A 134 -9.33 10.78 -18.05
CA GLN A 134 -8.92 12.12 -17.59
C GLN A 134 -7.41 12.33 -17.68
N ARG A 135 -6.65 11.37 -18.21
CA ARG A 135 -5.18 11.40 -18.31
C ARG A 135 -4.52 11.67 -16.94
N LEU A 136 -5.08 11.07 -15.89
CA LEU A 136 -4.53 11.24 -14.54
C LEU A 136 -3.20 10.50 -14.40
N ASN A 137 -2.30 11.07 -13.60
CA ASN A 137 -1.03 10.41 -13.30
C ASN A 137 -1.24 9.34 -12.23
N LYS A 138 -1.10 8.08 -12.63
CA LYS A 138 -1.31 6.90 -11.76
C LYS A 138 -0.38 6.92 -10.55
N ILE A 139 0.92 7.22 -10.77
CA ILE A 139 1.91 7.25 -9.69
C ILE A 139 1.52 8.25 -8.60
N ASN A 140 1.03 9.43 -8.98
CA ASN A 140 0.60 10.41 -8.00
C ASN A 140 -0.63 9.95 -7.20
N LEU A 141 -1.51 9.13 -7.76
CA LEU A 141 -2.68 8.62 -7.05
C LEU A 141 -2.32 7.57 -6.00
N ILE A 142 -1.44 6.63 -6.35
CA ILE A 142 -1.02 5.54 -5.46
C ILE A 142 0.05 5.93 -4.44
N SER A 143 0.61 7.14 -4.56
CA SER A 143 1.62 7.68 -3.63
C SER A 143 1.01 8.43 -2.45
N ASN A 144 -0.32 8.40 -2.28
CA ASN A 144 -1.00 9.14 -1.22
C ASN A 144 -1.92 8.21 -0.43
N GLY A 145 -1.44 7.31 0.27
CA GLY A 145 -1.98 6.39 1.26
C GLY A 145 -3.49 6.14 1.42
N ASP A 146 -3.85 5.80 2.65
CA ASP A 146 -5.20 5.41 3.10
C ASP A 146 -5.79 4.16 2.44
N ASP A 147 -4.97 3.37 1.73
CA ASP A 147 -5.43 2.13 1.07
C ASP A 147 -5.41 0.91 2.02
N TYR A 148 -4.56 0.94 3.05
CA TYR A 148 -4.38 -0.11 4.07
C TYR A 148 -4.19 -1.52 3.51
N GLN A 149 -3.60 -1.62 2.32
CA GLN A 149 -3.20 -2.87 1.73
C GLN A 149 -1.87 -3.35 2.31
N VAL A 150 -1.60 -4.65 2.27
CA VAL A 150 -0.34 -5.20 2.74
C VAL A 150 0.71 -5.14 1.63
N LEU A 151 1.80 -4.43 1.88
CA LEU A 151 3.00 -4.40 1.08
C LEU A 151 4.03 -5.34 1.72
N PHE A 152 4.64 -6.23 0.95
CA PHE A 152 5.64 -7.16 1.48
C PHE A 152 6.69 -7.53 0.44
N THR A 153 7.83 -8.03 0.93
CA THR A 153 8.89 -8.61 0.09
C THR A 153 8.99 -10.10 0.32
N ALA A 154 9.36 -10.83 -0.72
CA ALA A 154 9.55 -12.27 -0.66
C ALA A 154 10.61 -12.74 -1.66
N ASP A 155 11.31 -13.83 -1.31
CA ASP A 155 12.19 -14.55 -2.23
C ASP A 155 11.41 -14.98 -3.48
N ILE A 156 12.01 -14.85 -4.66
CA ILE A 156 11.42 -15.24 -5.95
C ILE A 156 10.92 -16.69 -5.95
N LYS A 157 11.59 -17.59 -5.21
CA LYS A 157 11.20 -19.00 -5.06
C LYS A 157 9.84 -19.17 -4.39
N LYS A 158 9.35 -18.15 -3.68
CA LYS A 158 8.04 -18.17 -2.99
C LYS A 158 6.85 -17.81 -3.89
N ALA A 159 7.07 -17.41 -5.14
CA ALA A 159 6.02 -16.99 -6.07
C ALA A 159 4.86 -18.00 -6.17
N ARG A 160 5.15 -19.32 -6.21
CA ARG A 160 4.12 -20.38 -6.28
C ARG A 160 3.25 -20.42 -5.02
N ILE A 161 3.84 -20.28 -3.83
CA ILE A 161 3.11 -20.28 -2.56
C ILE A 161 2.26 -19.02 -2.44
N ILE A 162 2.79 -17.85 -2.84
CA ILE A 162 2.06 -16.57 -2.87
C ILE A 162 0.85 -16.67 -3.79
N LYS A 163 1.01 -17.21 -5.00
CA LYS A 163 -0.11 -17.44 -5.93
C LYS A 163 -1.17 -18.37 -5.34
N LYS A 164 -0.77 -19.45 -4.64
CA LYS A 164 -1.70 -20.33 -3.94
C LYS A 164 -2.45 -19.58 -2.83
N ALA A 165 -1.74 -18.80 -1.99
CA ALA A 165 -2.36 -18.01 -0.93
C ALA A 165 -3.38 -17.00 -1.49
N SER A 166 -3.05 -16.30 -2.58
CA SER A 166 -3.98 -15.39 -3.28
C SER A 166 -5.27 -16.10 -3.71
N LYS A 167 -5.14 -17.29 -4.32
CA LYS A 167 -6.31 -18.08 -4.73
C LYS A 167 -7.14 -18.56 -3.55
N THR A 168 -6.50 -19.08 -2.50
CA THR A 168 -7.19 -19.62 -1.32
C THR A 168 -7.93 -18.56 -0.52
N THR A 169 -7.38 -17.36 -0.44
CA THR A 169 -7.96 -16.25 0.33
C THR A 169 -8.93 -15.39 -0.46
N GLY A 170 -8.96 -15.53 -1.79
CA GLY A 170 -9.68 -14.62 -2.69
C GLY A 170 -9.07 -13.22 -2.78
N ILE A 171 -7.98 -12.94 -2.05
CA ILE A 171 -7.32 -11.64 -2.04
C ILE A 171 -6.30 -11.58 -3.18
N LYS A 172 -6.44 -10.60 -4.06
CA LYS A 172 -5.48 -10.35 -5.13
C LYS A 172 -4.12 -9.98 -4.54
N ILE A 173 -3.07 -10.68 -4.94
CA ILE A 173 -1.67 -10.38 -4.59
C ILE A 173 -0.90 -10.19 -5.88
N THR A 174 -0.29 -9.00 -6.05
CA THR A 174 0.35 -8.61 -7.29
C THR A 174 1.83 -8.31 -7.05
N LYS A 175 2.71 -8.92 -7.85
CA LYS A 175 4.13 -8.53 -7.92
C LYS A 175 4.24 -7.21 -8.67
N ILE A 176 4.83 -6.20 -8.02
CA ILE A 176 4.91 -4.83 -8.54
C ILE A 176 6.34 -4.34 -8.77
N GLY A 177 7.34 -5.07 -8.27
CA GLY A 177 8.72 -4.63 -8.36
C GLY A 177 9.71 -5.63 -7.79
N LYS A 178 10.91 -5.12 -7.52
CA LYS A 178 12.04 -5.89 -6.99
C LYS A 178 12.91 -5.03 -6.07
N ILE A 179 13.47 -5.64 -5.03
CA ILE A 179 14.50 -5.05 -4.18
C ILE A 179 15.85 -5.21 -4.85
N VAL A 180 16.65 -4.14 -4.85
CA VAL A 180 18.01 -4.10 -5.40
C VAL A 180 19.00 -3.66 -4.33
N SER A 181 20.25 -4.08 -4.46
CA SER A 181 21.35 -3.66 -3.58
C SER A 181 21.77 -2.21 -3.86
N GLY A 182 22.24 -1.54 -2.81
CA GLY A 182 22.77 -0.17 -2.86
C GLY A 182 21.73 0.87 -2.43
N LYS A 183 22.24 1.96 -1.85
CA LYS A 183 21.41 3.12 -1.44
C LYS A 183 21.15 4.03 -2.66
N ASP A 184 20.05 4.83 -2.55
CA ASP A 184 19.70 5.91 -3.49
C ASP A 184 19.55 5.48 -4.95
N ARG A 185 19.22 4.20 -5.17
CA ARG A 185 18.98 3.61 -6.50
C ARG A 185 17.52 3.24 -6.73
N SER A 186 16.59 3.79 -5.94
CA SER A 186 15.17 3.51 -6.09
C SER A 186 14.62 4.17 -7.34
N LEU A 187 14.05 3.37 -8.23
CA LEU A 187 13.54 3.79 -9.53
C LEU A 187 12.11 3.28 -9.76
N ILE A 188 11.35 4.06 -10.51
CA ILE A 188 10.03 3.68 -10.99
C ILE A 188 10.07 3.73 -12.51
N PHE A 189 9.59 2.66 -13.14
CA PHE A 189 9.56 2.54 -14.60
C PHE A 189 8.13 2.50 -15.11
N ASP A 190 7.87 3.19 -16.21
CA ASP A 190 6.63 3.06 -16.97
C ASP A 190 6.59 1.75 -17.79
N GLU A 191 5.53 1.56 -18.57
CA GLU A 191 5.36 0.38 -19.42
C GLU A 191 6.41 0.24 -20.54
N LYS A 192 7.04 1.36 -20.92
CA LYS A 192 8.11 1.41 -21.95
C LYS A 192 9.50 1.26 -21.35
N GLY A 193 9.62 1.07 -20.02
CA GLY A 193 10.90 1.00 -19.32
C GLY A 193 11.56 2.35 -19.08
N LYS A 194 10.87 3.47 -19.35
CA LYS A 194 11.39 4.81 -19.06
C LYS A 194 11.22 5.11 -17.58
N GLN A 195 12.23 5.71 -16.98
CA GLN A 195 12.16 6.17 -15.60
C GLN A 195 11.18 7.32 -15.45
N ILE A 196 10.30 7.21 -14.46
CA ILE A 196 9.34 8.23 -14.07
C ILE A 196 9.52 8.62 -12.60
N ARG A 197 9.01 9.80 -12.23
CA ARG A 197 9.08 10.31 -10.85
C ARG A 197 7.69 10.63 -10.32
N ALA A 198 7.44 10.33 -9.05
CA ALA A 198 6.27 10.82 -8.34
C ALA A 198 6.47 12.29 -7.94
N LYS A 199 5.39 13.08 -7.98
CA LYS A 199 5.40 14.46 -7.46
C LYS A 199 5.49 14.49 -5.94
N SER A 200 4.88 13.50 -5.25
CA SER A 200 4.98 13.27 -3.81
C SER A 200 5.37 11.81 -3.58
N LYS A 201 6.16 11.54 -2.56
CA LYS A 201 6.52 10.17 -2.16
C LYS A 201 5.47 9.54 -1.24
N GLY A 202 4.73 10.37 -0.49
CA GLY A 202 3.73 9.94 0.48
C GLY A 202 3.04 11.14 1.13
N TYR A 203 2.13 10.85 2.07
CA TYR A 203 1.52 11.85 2.93
C TYR A 203 2.52 12.31 3.99
N ILE A 204 2.61 13.62 4.20
CA ILE A 204 3.50 14.23 5.21
C ILE A 204 2.62 14.87 6.27
N HIS A 205 2.68 14.35 7.50
CA HIS A 205 2.08 15.00 8.66
C HIS A 205 2.81 16.32 8.91
N ARG A 206 2.07 17.43 8.89
CA ARG A 206 2.58 18.75 9.32
C ARG A 206 1.98 19.03 10.70
N PHE A 207 2.83 19.07 11.69
CA PHE A 207 2.49 19.46 13.05
C PHE A 207 2.73 20.95 13.22
#